data_cf2864385a5d34cd765cbcd798932d66
#
_entry.id   cf2864385a5d34cd765cbcd798932d66
#
_cell.length_a   1.000
_cell.length_b   1.000
_cell.length_c   1.000
_cell.angle_alpha   90.00
_cell.angle_beta   90.00
_cell.angle_gamma   90.00
#
_symmetry.space_group_name_H-M   'P 1'
#
loop_
_entity.id
_entity.type
_entity.pdbx_description
1 polymer ?
#
loop_
_entity_poly.entity_id
_entity_poly.type
_entity_poly.pdbx_seq_one_letter_code
_entity_poly.pdbx_strand_id
1 'polypeptide(L)'
;MALTREEKKRKLALLKKIREERLDLASKIQKNESENLIIQRKKQKYEKDNKLLYFTHDDKGYLGKHGKWEYNPIQKRFFKALKNPEKTIFTLTGSNRISKTFSTTGVLALTALRGHFPWEDPDVVGHWFWELHNWEPPIKIRIVGQDWEKHIKGTIIPAIQELWPKSWNIKPKKNNVGVEAYYTDPYTEGTVEIMSNKSESDLFEGWHGHVIVYDEPPKRDVRVACARGLIDFEGIEFFAMTLLKEAWVEEDIINMELLDGTPDPCVFSATGHIDENVGFGITQKGKDNFAKGLTKDEYAARIDGLSAFRTGLLLEIDKSKHYIERFNIQSHWMIDIGIDIGPTKGHDILYLATAQDGLKYVCFEEHVNGDGTAIADSIIKRKNRYSLRVNRVICDPLAKGDKTNENSTWEKIDIALNRHEMYLEAGCKDKDDGIIEINNLLNTVNNMPALYVFRDLRIATKQLFGWREVKGIISKKNDDMCENLYRLVLLGTEYEEEYQIEYEAPVQRSVSGRRTGYG
;
A
#
# COMPACT_ATOMS: atom_id res chain seq x y z
N MET A 1 75.44 3.53 59.08
CA MET A 1 75.12 4.32 60.34
C MET A 1 73.74 3.97 60.79
N ALA A 2 73.56 3.51 62.03
CA ALA A 2 72.25 3.18 62.60
C ALA A 2 71.62 4.45 63.03
N LEU A 3 70.36 4.68 62.68
CA LEU A 3 69.51 5.86 63.05
C LEU A 3 69.46 6.01 64.58
N THR A 4 69.64 7.21 65.10
CA THR A 4 69.52 7.55 66.49
C THR A 4 68.04 7.31 67.00
N ARG A 5 67.87 7.19 68.30
CA ARG A 5 66.51 6.94 68.90
C ARG A 5 65.54 8.07 68.58
N GLU A 6 66.00 9.29 68.40
CA GLU A 6 65.17 10.46 68.06
C GLU A 6 64.81 10.47 66.56
N GLU A 7 65.73 10.14 65.70
CA GLU A 7 65.40 10.01 64.24
C GLU A 7 64.42 8.89 63.96
N LYS A 8 64.52 7.77 64.69
CA LYS A 8 63.47 6.70 64.61
C LYS A 8 62.11 7.18 65.09
N LYS A 9 62.02 8.00 66.15
CA LYS A 9 60.74 8.55 66.62
C LYS A 9 60.17 9.53 65.58
N ARG A 10 61.00 10.40 65.02
CA ARG A 10 60.52 11.34 63.96
C ARG A 10 60.03 10.60 62.73
N LYS A 11 60.77 9.60 62.28
CA LYS A 11 60.37 8.77 61.17
C LYS A 11 59.05 8.00 61.41
N LEU A 12 58.86 7.51 62.63
CA LEU A 12 57.60 6.81 63.03
C LEU A 12 56.42 7.77 63.06
N ALA A 13 56.62 9.00 63.59
CA ALA A 13 55.58 10.04 63.59
C ALA A 13 55.20 10.49 62.18
N LEU A 14 56.17 10.65 61.31
CA LEU A 14 55.91 10.96 59.90
C LEU A 14 55.17 9.81 59.17
N LEU A 15 55.55 8.56 59.40
CA LEU A 15 54.83 7.43 58.83
C LEU A 15 53.38 7.29 59.34
N LYS A 16 53.10 7.63 60.58
CA LYS A 16 51.74 7.70 61.11
C LYS A 16 50.92 8.77 60.42
N LYS A 17 51.46 9.95 60.27
CA LYS A 17 50.83 11.08 59.59
C LYS A 17 50.50 10.74 58.12
N ILE A 18 51.44 10.17 57.39
CA ILE A 18 51.24 9.70 56.00
C ILE A 18 50.16 8.63 55.93
N ARG A 19 50.08 7.72 56.89
CA ARG A 19 49.04 6.70 56.96
C ARG A 19 47.67 7.30 57.20
N GLU A 20 47.53 8.26 58.10
CA GLU A 20 46.29 8.96 58.38
C GLU A 20 45.82 9.77 57.16
N GLU A 21 46.69 10.50 56.47
CA GLU A 21 46.40 11.24 55.24
C GLU A 21 45.95 10.30 54.12
N ARG A 22 46.58 9.13 53.97
CA ARG A 22 46.16 8.10 52.97
C ARG A 22 44.77 7.52 53.31
N LEU A 23 44.45 7.27 54.56
CA LEU A 23 43.14 6.80 54.98
C LEU A 23 42.04 7.82 54.75
N ASP A 24 42.33 9.10 55.01
CA ASP A 24 41.39 10.21 54.72
C ASP A 24 41.17 10.37 53.24
N LEU A 25 42.24 10.32 52.42
CA LEU A 25 42.11 10.36 50.97
C LEU A 25 41.34 9.16 50.43
N ALA A 26 41.60 7.94 50.90
CA ALA A 26 40.86 6.77 50.49
C ALA A 26 39.35 6.86 50.84
N SER A 27 39.01 7.41 52.02
CA SER A 27 37.62 7.62 52.39
C SER A 27 36.92 8.66 51.51
N LYS A 28 37.62 9.72 51.15
CA LYS A 28 37.11 10.75 50.19
C LYS A 28 36.89 10.19 48.78
N ILE A 29 37.84 9.38 48.29
CA ILE A 29 37.70 8.69 46.99
C ILE A 29 36.49 7.76 47.02
N GLN A 30 36.32 6.93 48.03
CA GLN A 30 35.20 6.01 48.17
C GLN A 30 33.85 6.73 48.29
N LYS A 31 33.81 7.89 48.98
CA LYS A 31 32.62 8.72 49.05
C LYS A 31 32.27 9.31 47.66
N ASN A 32 33.24 9.86 46.92
CA ASN A 32 33.04 10.40 45.57
C ASN A 32 32.60 9.31 44.59
N GLU A 33 33.20 8.11 44.66
CA GLU A 33 32.77 6.98 43.82
C GLU A 33 31.33 6.56 44.14
N SER A 34 30.93 6.53 45.40
CA SER A 34 29.54 6.21 45.76
C SER A 34 28.55 7.28 45.30
N GLU A 35 28.89 8.56 45.41
CA GLU A 35 28.08 9.68 44.93
C GLU A 35 27.94 9.63 43.39
N ASN A 36 29.02 9.38 42.67
CA ASN A 36 29.01 9.20 41.22
C ASN A 36 28.12 8.02 40.79
N LEU A 37 28.18 6.92 41.50
CA LEU A 37 27.34 5.74 41.24
C LEU A 37 25.84 6.07 41.46
N ILE A 38 25.52 6.84 42.50
CA ILE A 38 24.15 7.30 42.77
C ILE A 38 23.66 8.22 41.65
N ILE A 39 24.50 9.15 41.19
CA ILE A 39 24.19 10.06 40.08
C ILE A 39 23.95 9.26 38.80
N GLN A 40 24.82 8.32 38.47
CA GLN A 40 24.65 7.45 37.30
C GLN A 40 23.34 6.64 37.37
N ARG A 41 23.01 6.07 38.52
CA ARG A 41 21.73 5.33 38.70
C ARG A 41 20.51 6.23 38.55
N LYS A 42 20.55 7.46 39.04
CA LYS A 42 19.47 8.45 38.87
C LYS A 42 19.34 8.83 37.42
N LYS A 43 20.43 9.06 36.69
CA LYS A 43 20.45 9.34 35.27
C LYS A 43 19.84 8.19 34.46
N GLN A 44 20.31 6.95 34.70
CA GLN A 44 19.77 5.76 34.04
C GLN A 44 18.28 5.55 34.31
N LYS A 45 17.82 5.84 35.54
CA LYS A 45 16.40 5.77 35.87
C LYS A 45 15.61 6.84 35.11
N TYR A 46 16.09 8.08 35.05
CA TYR A 46 15.43 9.17 34.33
C TYR A 46 15.35 8.86 32.82
N GLU A 47 16.43 8.37 32.22
CA GLU A 47 16.47 7.93 30.83
C GLU A 47 15.46 6.82 30.55
N LYS A 48 15.36 5.83 31.46
CA LYS A 48 14.38 4.74 31.35
C LYS A 48 12.94 5.23 31.46
N ASP A 49 12.67 6.21 32.30
CA ASP A 49 11.33 6.73 32.56
C ASP A 49 10.88 7.77 31.51
N ASN A 50 11.81 8.27 30.69
CA ASN A 50 11.55 9.32 29.69
C ASN A 50 12.18 8.98 28.33
N LYS A 51 11.99 7.75 27.87
CA LYS A 51 12.64 7.22 26.66
C LYS A 51 12.46 8.09 25.44
N LEU A 52 11.25 8.63 25.22
CA LEU A 52 10.94 9.46 24.05
C LEU A 52 11.84 10.70 23.96
N LEU A 53 12.20 11.31 25.10
CA LEU A 53 13.05 12.52 25.13
C LEU A 53 14.50 12.26 24.69
N TYR A 54 14.91 11.00 24.61
CA TYR A 54 16.24 10.58 24.13
C TYR A 54 16.24 10.10 22.68
N PHE A 55 15.07 10.09 22.04
CA PHE A 55 14.99 9.87 20.61
C PHE A 55 15.33 11.17 19.90
N THR A 56 16.44 11.18 19.18
CA THR A 56 16.84 12.32 18.34
C THR A 56 16.63 11.96 16.88
N HIS A 57 16.40 12.95 16.06
CA HIS A 57 16.25 12.79 14.62
C HIS A 57 17.58 12.55 13.88
N ASP A 58 18.71 12.57 14.58
CA ASP A 58 20.08 12.54 14.02
C ASP A 58 20.78 11.19 14.14
N ASP A 59 20.08 10.07 14.05
CA ASP A 59 20.69 8.73 14.18
C ASP A 59 21.40 8.45 15.53
N LYS A 60 21.37 9.38 16.46
CA LYS A 60 21.86 9.19 17.83
C LYS A 60 20.85 8.32 18.55
N GLY A 61 21.03 7.01 18.49
CA GLY A 61 20.07 6.08 19.04
C GLY A 61 19.98 6.13 20.56
N TYR A 62 18.92 5.54 21.09
CA TYR A 62 18.66 5.30 22.50
C TYR A 62 19.37 4.03 22.98
N LEU A 63 19.82 3.99 24.26
CA LEU A 63 20.37 2.79 24.87
C LEU A 63 19.26 1.73 25.10
N GLY A 64 19.14 0.78 24.18
CA GLY A 64 18.22 -0.34 24.28
C GLY A 64 18.74 -1.46 25.22
N LYS A 65 18.01 -2.59 25.26
CA LYS A 65 18.35 -3.77 26.08
C LYS A 65 19.75 -4.34 25.83
N HIS A 66 20.36 -4.03 24.70
CA HIS A 66 21.62 -4.58 24.24
C HIS A 66 22.72 -3.53 24.06
N GLY A 67 22.59 -2.35 24.65
CA GLY A 67 23.54 -1.28 24.54
C GLY A 67 23.01 -0.07 23.76
N LYS A 68 23.83 0.55 22.91
CA LYS A 68 23.47 1.72 22.13
C LYS A 68 22.35 1.38 21.15
N TRP A 69 21.21 2.04 21.28
CA TRP A 69 20.14 1.89 20.32
C TRP A 69 20.38 2.77 19.09
N GLU A 70 20.46 2.15 17.93
CA GLU A 70 20.48 2.83 16.65
C GLU A 70 19.17 2.54 15.93
N TYR A 71 18.70 3.49 15.12
CA TYR A 71 17.61 3.23 14.18
C TYR A 71 18.06 2.15 13.20
N ASN A 72 17.19 1.18 12.97
CA ASN A 72 17.39 0.21 11.91
C ASN A 72 17.24 0.87 10.51
N PRO A 73 17.68 0.22 9.42
CA PRO A 73 17.65 0.83 8.09
C PRO A 73 16.28 1.32 7.63
N ILE A 74 15.20 0.58 7.93
CA ILE A 74 13.84 1.00 7.55
C ILE A 74 13.41 2.25 8.34
N GLN A 75 13.73 2.32 9.64
CA GLN A 75 13.45 3.50 10.45
C GLN A 75 14.20 4.74 9.94
N LYS A 76 15.49 4.58 9.55
CA LYS A 76 16.28 5.67 8.96
C LYS A 76 15.64 6.20 7.68
N ARG A 77 15.17 5.31 6.79
CA ARG A 77 14.45 5.73 5.57
C ARG A 77 13.16 6.47 5.89
N PHE A 78 12.38 5.93 6.84
CA PHE A 78 11.11 6.52 7.26
C PHE A 78 11.29 7.91 7.88
N PHE A 79 12.16 8.07 8.88
CA PHE A 79 12.39 9.37 9.52
C PHE A 79 13.03 10.40 8.58
N LYS A 80 13.85 9.96 7.62
CA LYS A 80 14.37 10.86 6.58
C LYS A 80 13.24 11.40 5.68
N ALA A 81 12.28 10.55 5.32
CA ALA A 81 11.16 10.95 4.46
C ALA A 81 10.23 11.95 5.14
N LEU A 82 10.07 11.89 6.48
CA LEU A 82 9.27 12.83 7.25
C LEU A 82 9.77 14.29 7.15
N LYS A 83 11.03 14.49 6.76
CA LYS A 83 11.59 15.83 6.53
C LYS A 83 11.18 16.45 5.19
N ASN A 84 10.42 15.75 4.35
CA ASN A 84 9.91 16.30 3.11
C ASN A 84 8.47 16.82 3.30
N PRO A 85 8.23 18.14 3.22
CA PRO A 85 6.92 18.75 3.45
C PRO A 85 5.88 18.38 2.37
N GLU A 86 6.31 17.93 1.19
CA GLU A 86 5.39 17.47 0.13
C GLU A 86 4.71 16.14 0.46
N LYS A 87 5.25 15.39 1.43
CA LYS A 87 4.72 14.08 1.81
C LYS A 87 3.64 14.22 2.87
N THR A 88 2.45 13.74 2.55
CA THR A 88 1.29 13.75 3.47
C THR A 88 0.78 12.34 3.79
N ILE A 89 1.16 11.34 3.00
CA ILE A 89 0.81 9.94 3.21
C ILE A 89 2.09 9.13 3.34
N PHE A 90 2.24 8.45 4.47
CA PHE A 90 3.43 7.66 4.77
C PHE A 90 3.05 6.20 5.02
N THR A 91 3.58 5.29 4.23
CA THR A 91 3.39 3.86 4.44
C THR A 91 4.68 3.17 4.88
N LEU A 92 4.61 2.54 6.03
CA LEU A 92 5.67 1.71 6.58
C LEU A 92 5.18 0.26 6.61
N THR A 93 5.46 -0.45 5.53
CA THR A 93 4.97 -1.81 5.31
C THR A 93 6.08 -2.84 5.46
N GLY A 94 5.73 -4.09 5.41
CA GLY A 94 6.71 -5.16 5.37
C GLY A 94 6.59 -6.18 6.50
N SER A 95 7.67 -6.90 6.73
CA SER A 95 7.73 -8.03 7.63
C SER A 95 7.33 -7.73 9.08
N ASN A 96 7.06 -8.77 9.83
CA ASN A 96 6.84 -8.63 11.28
C ASN A 96 8.13 -8.19 11.98
N ARG A 97 8.00 -7.48 13.10
CA ARG A 97 9.12 -7.10 13.97
C ARG A 97 10.16 -6.14 13.37
N ILE A 98 9.78 -5.33 12.39
CA ILE A 98 10.63 -4.25 11.86
C ILE A 98 10.40 -2.89 12.55
N SER A 99 9.74 -2.88 13.70
CA SER A 99 9.47 -1.69 14.52
C SER A 99 8.46 -0.70 13.92
N LYS A 100 7.50 -1.16 13.11
CA LYS A 100 6.45 -0.30 12.51
C LYS A 100 5.67 0.50 13.55
N THR A 101 4.90 -0.18 14.40
CA THR A 101 4.11 0.42 15.50
C THR A 101 4.94 1.32 16.39
N PHE A 102 6.17 0.90 16.71
CA PHE A 102 7.08 1.70 17.52
C PHE A 102 7.41 3.04 16.85
N SER A 103 7.70 3.03 15.56
CA SER A 103 8.08 4.23 14.81
C SER A 103 6.91 5.19 14.59
N THR A 104 5.73 4.68 14.25
CA THR A 104 4.55 5.49 13.92
C THR A 104 3.75 5.86 15.16
N THR A 105 3.23 4.87 15.88
CA THR A 105 2.38 5.08 17.07
C THR A 105 3.18 5.59 18.26
N GLY A 106 4.36 5.02 18.48
CA GLY A 106 5.20 5.36 19.63
C GLY A 106 5.94 6.68 19.43
N VAL A 107 6.94 6.71 18.54
CA VAL A 107 7.82 7.89 18.41
C VAL A 107 7.07 9.06 17.79
N LEU A 108 6.48 8.85 16.61
CA LEU A 108 5.92 9.95 15.84
C LEU A 108 4.67 10.56 16.47
N ALA A 109 3.67 9.74 16.82
CA ALA A 109 2.41 10.25 17.36
C ALA A 109 2.63 10.99 18.69
N LEU A 110 3.45 10.44 19.58
CA LEU A 110 3.74 11.09 20.86
C LEU A 110 4.56 12.37 20.70
N THR A 111 5.48 12.38 19.74
CA THR A 111 6.26 13.58 19.41
C THR A 111 5.35 14.68 18.85
N ALA A 112 4.46 14.34 17.93
CA ALA A 112 3.51 15.30 17.36
C ALA A 112 2.56 15.87 18.43
N LEU A 113 2.15 15.04 19.41
CA LEU A 113 1.24 15.46 20.48
C LEU A 113 1.78 16.64 21.30
N ARG A 114 3.06 16.56 21.66
CA ARG A 114 3.63 17.54 22.60
C ARG A 114 3.81 18.93 21.99
N GLY A 115 4.13 18.97 20.72
CA GLY A 115 4.40 20.22 20.07
C GLY A 115 5.79 20.79 20.36
N HIS A 116 5.97 22.04 20.00
CA HIS A 116 7.22 22.75 20.21
C HIS A 116 7.30 23.31 21.64
N PHE A 117 8.28 22.84 22.41
CA PHE A 117 8.56 23.36 23.73
C PHE A 117 9.89 24.12 23.75
N PRO A 118 9.88 25.43 24.08
CA PRO A 118 11.10 26.25 24.09
C PRO A 118 12.16 25.81 25.12
N TRP A 119 11.75 25.03 26.13
CA TRP A 119 12.62 24.53 27.20
C TRP A 119 13.08 23.08 27.00
N GLU A 120 12.61 22.39 25.99
CA GLU A 120 13.11 21.07 25.64
C GLU A 120 14.29 21.17 24.67
N ASP A 121 15.16 20.17 24.74
CA ASP A 121 16.33 20.11 23.88
C ASP A 121 15.90 20.12 22.40
N PRO A 122 16.33 21.10 21.58
CA PRO A 122 15.98 21.16 20.17
C PRO A 122 16.46 19.95 19.37
N ASP A 123 17.41 19.17 19.91
CA ASP A 123 17.88 17.92 19.30
C ASP A 123 16.93 16.73 19.52
N VAL A 124 15.86 16.90 20.32
CA VAL A 124 14.88 15.82 20.55
C VAL A 124 13.97 15.65 19.36
N VAL A 125 13.62 14.39 19.06
CA VAL A 125 12.70 14.04 17.98
C VAL A 125 11.40 14.82 18.08
N GLY A 126 11.06 15.55 17.04
CA GLY A 126 9.83 16.29 16.91
C GLY A 126 9.97 17.78 16.79
N HIS A 127 11.09 18.34 17.21
CA HIS A 127 11.34 19.75 16.99
C HIS A 127 11.25 20.12 15.51
N TRP A 128 11.94 19.40 14.65
CA TRP A 128 11.91 19.58 13.19
C TRP A 128 10.55 19.28 12.56
N PHE A 129 9.76 18.39 13.12
CA PHE A 129 8.43 18.05 12.64
C PHE A 129 7.47 19.25 12.73
N TRP A 130 7.59 20.02 13.79
CA TRP A 130 6.83 21.26 13.99
C TRP A 130 7.25 22.37 13.04
N GLU A 131 8.52 22.49 12.75
CA GLU A 131 9.04 23.44 11.76
C GLU A 131 8.49 23.17 10.36
N LEU A 132 8.20 21.91 10.02
CA LEU A 132 7.67 21.53 8.72
C LEU A 132 6.17 21.78 8.54
N HIS A 133 5.38 21.59 9.58
CA HIS A 133 3.92 21.56 9.47
C HIS A 133 3.21 22.81 10.00
N ASN A 134 3.88 23.74 10.68
CA ASN A 134 3.32 24.97 11.25
C ASN A 134 2.03 24.77 12.07
N TRP A 135 1.82 23.59 12.65
CA TRP A 135 0.64 23.32 13.46
C TRP A 135 0.81 23.95 14.85
N GLU A 136 -0.25 24.56 15.34
CA GLU A 136 -0.29 25.09 16.70
C GLU A 136 -1.05 24.13 17.64
N PRO A 137 -0.62 23.99 18.90
CA PRO A 137 -1.39 23.25 19.89
C PRO A 137 -2.80 23.83 20.09
N PRO A 138 -3.82 23.02 20.42
CA PRO A 138 -3.74 21.59 20.76
C PRO A 138 -3.70 20.67 19.55
N ILE A 139 -2.74 19.76 19.50
CA ILE A 139 -2.63 18.77 18.43
C ILE A 139 -3.55 17.60 18.70
N LYS A 140 -4.31 17.19 17.69
CA LYS A 140 -5.24 16.07 17.76
C LYS A 140 -4.74 14.92 16.89
N ILE A 141 -4.59 13.77 17.51
CA ILE A 141 -4.09 12.55 16.87
C ILE A 141 -5.12 11.45 17.02
N ARG A 142 -5.36 10.70 15.96
CA ARG A 142 -6.16 9.48 15.99
C ARG A 142 -5.31 8.28 15.63
N ILE A 143 -5.42 7.20 16.42
CA ILE A 143 -4.78 5.92 16.16
C ILE A 143 -5.87 4.87 15.94
N VAL A 144 -5.83 4.18 14.81
CA VAL A 144 -6.78 3.13 14.47
C VAL A 144 -6.08 1.77 14.52
N GLY A 145 -6.47 0.93 15.47
CA GLY A 145 -5.98 -0.44 15.61
C GLY A 145 -7.01 -1.46 15.18
N GLN A 146 -6.62 -2.72 14.97
CA GLN A 146 -7.50 -3.77 14.45
C GLN A 146 -8.65 -4.12 15.39
N ASP A 147 -8.37 -4.33 16.67
CA ASP A 147 -9.36 -4.66 17.69
C ASP A 147 -8.89 -4.26 19.09
N TRP A 148 -9.86 -4.11 20.02
CA TRP A 148 -9.59 -3.66 21.38
C TRP A 148 -8.82 -4.67 22.23
N GLU A 149 -9.16 -5.95 22.14
CA GLU A 149 -8.69 -6.95 23.10
C GLU A 149 -7.26 -7.44 22.80
N LYS A 150 -6.97 -7.70 21.55
CA LYS A 150 -5.69 -8.30 21.13
C LYS A 150 -4.70 -7.25 20.65
N HIS A 151 -5.10 -6.46 19.67
CA HIS A 151 -4.17 -5.57 19.00
C HIS A 151 -3.97 -4.26 19.78
N ILE A 152 -5.04 -3.53 20.10
CA ILE A 152 -4.90 -2.23 20.79
C ILE A 152 -4.32 -2.45 22.19
N LYS A 153 -4.92 -3.33 23.00
CA LYS A 153 -4.45 -3.62 24.36
C LYS A 153 -3.08 -4.30 24.39
N GLY A 154 -2.81 -5.18 23.43
CA GLY A 154 -1.59 -6.00 23.41
C GLY A 154 -0.39 -5.38 22.70
N THR A 155 -0.59 -4.39 21.83
CA THR A 155 0.47 -3.82 20.99
C THR A 155 0.52 -2.29 21.08
N ILE A 156 -0.57 -1.60 20.78
CA ILE A 156 -0.60 -0.13 20.69
C ILE A 156 -0.39 0.51 22.06
N ILE A 157 -1.19 0.14 23.05
CA ILE A 157 -1.08 0.70 24.41
C ILE A 157 0.30 0.45 25.04
N PRO A 158 0.87 -0.76 24.98
CA PRO A 158 2.24 -1.00 25.45
C PRO A 158 3.30 -0.16 24.75
N ALA A 159 3.16 0.10 23.43
CA ALA A 159 4.08 0.96 22.69
C ALA A 159 4.00 2.42 23.18
N ILE A 160 2.79 2.93 23.40
CA ILE A 160 2.56 4.26 23.98
C ILE A 160 3.16 4.34 25.39
N GLN A 161 2.83 3.39 26.26
CA GLN A 161 3.28 3.38 27.66
C GLN A 161 4.80 3.22 27.80
N GLU A 162 5.45 2.49 26.87
CA GLU A 162 6.90 2.32 26.89
C GLU A 162 7.65 3.61 26.55
N LEU A 163 7.12 4.41 25.63
CA LEU A 163 7.76 5.61 25.12
C LEU A 163 7.31 6.89 25.83
N TRP A 164 6.12 6.87 26.41
CA TRP A 164 5.53 8.04 27.04
C TRP A 164 6.39 8.55 28.19
N PRO A 165 6.85 9.80 28.17
CA PRO A 165 7.62 10.37 29.25
C PRO A 165 6.78 10.46 30.52
N LYS A 166 7.23 9.82 31.59
CA LYS A 166 6.53 9.88 32.89
C LYS A 166 6.47 11.27 33.47
N SER A 167 7.45 12.13 33.09
CA SER A 167 7.46 13.55 33.46
C SER A 167 6.27 14.32 32.89
N TRP A 168 5.62 13.85 31.81
CA TRP A 168 4.45 14.51 31.24
C TRP A 168 3.17 14.33 32.06
N ASN A 169 3.16 13.39 33.00
CA ASN A 169 2.06 13.14 33.94
C ASN A 169 0.67 12.97 33.31
N ILE A 170 0.62 12.35 32.16
CA ILE A 170 -0.62 12.14 31.39
C ILE A 170 -1.45 11.01 31.99
N LYS A 171 -2.75 11.25 32.11
CA LYS A 171 -3.72 10.26 32.61
C LYS A 171 -4.64 9.83 31.49
N PRO A 172 -4.65 8.52 31.16
CA PRO A 172 -5.56 8.01 30.14
C PRO A 172 -6.99 7.93 30.67
N LYS A 173 -7.96 8.14 29.77
CA LYS A 173 -9.36 7.79 29.99
C LYS A 173 -9.64 6.43 29.34
N LYS A 174 -10.37 5.58 30.06
CA LYS A 174 -10.77 4.26 29.56
C LYS A 174 -12.11 4.33 28.86
N ASN A 175 -12.26 3.49 27.86
CA ASN A 175 -13.53 3.27 27.18
C ASN A 175 -14.47 2.35 28.01
N ASN A 176 -15.66 2.05 27.48
CA ASN A 176 -16.68 1.24 28.13
C ASN A 176 -16.24 -0.22 28.40
N VAL A 177 -15.21 -0.72 27.70
CA VAL A 177 -14.64 -2.05 27.91
C VAL A 177 -13.39 -2.03 28.79
N GLY A 178 -13.10 -0.90 29.44
CA GLY A 178 -12.00 -0.76 30.41
C GLY A 178 -10.60 -0.63 29.78
N VAL A 179 -10.51 -0.39 28.48
CA VAL A 179 -9.24 -0.21 27.75
C VAL A 179 -8.94 1.28 27.62
N GLU A 180 -7.68 1.67 27.80
CA GLU A 180 -7.22 3.04 27.59
C GLU A 180 -7.46 3.46 26.13
N ALA A 181 -8.26 4.50 25.93
CA ALA A 181 -8.70 4.90 24.60
C ALA A 181 -8.51 6.38 24.31
N TYR A 182 -8.21 7.18 25.31
CA TYR A 182 -8.10 8.62 25.14
C TYR A 182 -7.07 9.20 26.09
N TYR A 183 -6.14 9.99 25.56
CA TYR A 183 -5.08 10.65 26.33
C TYR A 183 -5.15 12.15 26.07
N THR A 184 -4.92 12.95 27.10
CA THR A 184 -4.81 14.40 26.98
C THR A 184 -3.50 14.86 27.59
N ASP A 185 -2.72 15.63 26.84
CA ASP A 185 -1.54 16.30 27.39
C ASP A 185 -1.98 17.48 28.27
N PRO A 186 -1.62 17.49 29.55
CA PRO A 186 -2.08 18.53 30.48
C PRO A 186 -1.50 19.93 30.20
N TYR A 187 -0.50 20.05 29.33
CA TYR A 187 0.16 21.31 29.04
C TYR A 187 -0.31 21.94 27.73
N THR A 188 -0.49 21.12 26.69
CA THR A 188 -0.89 21.60 25.36
C THR A 188 -2.35 21.39 25.06
N GLU A 189 -3.06 20.64 25.93
CA GLU A 189 -4.41 20.14 25.70
C GLU A 189 -4.52 19.23 24.44
N GLY A 190 -3.38 18.87 23.86
CA GLY A 190 -3.31 17.94 22.75
C GLY A 190 -3.88 16.57 23.11
N THR A 191 -4.44 15.87 22.15
CA THR A 191 -5.16 14.62 22.39
C THR A 191 -4.72 13.47 21.51
N VAL A 192 -4.68 12.26 22.07
CA VAL A 192 -4.59 11.01 21.32
C VAL A 192 -5.87 10.22 21.55
N GLU A 193 -6.62 9.95 20.50
CA GLU A 193 -7.78 9.08 20.50
C GLU A 193 -7.43 7.75 19.86
N ILE A 194 -7.78 6.64 20.50
CA ILE A 194 -7.59 5.29 19.95
C ILE A 194 -8.95 4.70 19.60
N MET A 195 -9.07 4.17 18.38
CA MET A 195 -10.28 3.54 17.88
C MET A 195 -10.00 2.15 17.30
N SER A 196 -11.03 1.33 17.28
CA SER A 196 -10.95 -0.01 16.69
C SER A 196 -11.50 -0.03 15.28
N ASN A 197 -10.75 -0.58 14.33
CA ASN A 197 -11.19 -0.82 12.95
C ASN A 197 -12.43 -1.72 12.82
N LYS A 198 -12.82 -2.41 13.91
CA LYS A 198 -14.08 -3.19 13.98
C LYS A 198 -15.30 -2.34 14.29
N SER A 199 -15.11 -1.10 14.70
CA SER A 199 -16.22 -0.16 14.92
C SER A 199 -16.89 0.20 13.60
N GLU A 200 -18.13 0.66 13.68
CA GLU A 200 -18.87 1.18 12.52
C GLU A 200 -18.21 2.45 11.99
N SER A 201 -18.20 2.63 10.69
CA SER A 201 -17.53 3.78 10.02
C SER A 201 -18.09 5.12 10.46
N ASP A 202 -19.38 5.19 10.76
CA ASP A 202 -20.04 6.41 11.22
C ASP A 202 -19.45 6.98 12.52
N LEU A 203 -18.88 6.11 13.37
CA LEU A 203 -18.21 6.54 14.61
C LEU A 203 -16.89 7.29 14.37
N PHE A 204 -16.36 7.22 13.17
CA PHE A 204 -15.14 7.93 12.78
C PHE A 204 -15.42 9.32 12.20
N GLU A 205 -16.67 9.57 11.82
CA GLU A 205 -17.11 10.85 11.28
C GLU A 205 -17.08 11.99 12.33
N GLY A 206 -17.01 13.24 11.88
CA GLY A 206 -17.07 14.42 12.75
C GLY A 206 -15.80 14.69 13.58
N TRP A 207 -14.75 13.89 13.43
CA TRP A 207 -13.44 14.18 14.03
C TRP A 207 -12.62 15.08 13.10
N HIS A 208 -11.90 16.01 13.71
CA HIS A 208 -10.97 16.92 13.03
C HIS A 208 -9.63 16.88 13.76
N GLY A 209 -8.56 16.70 13.01
CA GLY A 209 -7.22 16.60 13.62
C GLY A 209 -6.08 16.62 12.63
N HIS A 210 -4.88 16.47 13.16
CA HIS A 210 -3.63 16.71 12.45
C HIS A 210 -2.95 15.42 11.97
N VAL A 211 -3.09 14.34 12.74
CA VAL A 211 -2.38 13.09 12.48
C VAL A 211 -3.31 11.89 12.64
N ILE A 212 -3.28 11.00 11.67
CA ILE A 212 -3.90 9.69 11.77
C ILE A 212 -2.84 8.61 11.61
N VAL A 213 -2.87 7.62 12.51
CA VAL A 213 -2.03 6.43 12.43
C VAL A 213 -2.92 5.21 12.30
N TYR A 214 -2.81 4.49 11.20
CA TYR A 214 -3.40 3.18 11.02
C TYR A 214 -2.36 2.11 11.38
N ASP A 215 -2.55 1.46 12.50
CA ASP A 215 -1.71 0.34 12.90
C ASP A 215 -2.40 -0.97 12.48
N GLU A 216 -1.93 -1.55 11.41
CA GLU A 216 -2.51 -2.55 10.53
C GLU A 216 -3.58 -1.97 9.56
N PRO A 217 -3.82 -2.64 8.39
CA PRO A 217 -4.65 -2.09 7.33
C PRO A 217 -6.07 -1.76 7.78
N PRO A 218 -6.55 -0.52 7.61
CA PRO A 218 -7.92 -0.15 7.93
C PRO A 218 -8.89 -0.66 6.86
N LYS A 219 -10.17 -0.75 7.20
CA LYS A 219 -11.23 -0.85 6.19
C LYS A 219 -11.27 0.44 5.36
N ARG A 220 -11.66 0.32 4.09
CA ARG A 220 -11.67 1.47 3.17
C ARG A 220 -12.62 2.59 3.63
N ASP A 221 -13.81 2.24 4.13
CA ASP A 221 -14.79 3.18 4.67
C ASP A 221 -14.29 3.91 5.91
N VAL A 222 -13.61 3.21 6.82
CA VAL A 222 -12.95 3.79 7.99
C VAL A 222 -11.88 4.81 7.58
N ARG A 223 -11.04 4.47 6.60
CA ARG A 223 -10.03 5.41 6.08
C ARG A 223 -10.67 6.65 5.49
N VAL A 224 -11.72 6.51 4.70
CA VAL A 224 -12.42 7.65 4.07
C VAL A 224 -13.00 8.58 5.13
N ALA A 225 -13.68 8.04 6.16
CA ALA A 225 -14.23 8.82 7.26
C ALA A 225 -13.14 9.56 8.05
N CYS A 226 -12.01 8.89 8.32
CA CYS A 226 -10.88 9.49 9.02
C CYS A 226 -10.18 10.59 8.21
N ALA A 227 -9.83 10.31 6.95
CA ALA A 227 -9.06 11.23 6.10
C ALA A 227 -9.77 12.56 5.87
N ARG A 228 -11.11 12.57 5.84
CA ARG A 228 -11.91 13.78 5.80
C ARG A 228 -11.60 14.72 6.96
N GLY A 229 -11.31 14.18 8.14
CA GLY A 229 -10.97 14.98 9.32
C GLY A 229 -9.60 15.66 9.29
N LEU A 230 -8.75 15.36 8.31
CA LEU A 230 -7.44 15.99 8.13
C LEU A 230 -7.48 17.27 7.30
N ILE A 231 -8.56 17.52 6.56
CA ILE A 231 -8.65 18.58 5.56
C ILE A 231 -8.41 19.96 6.21
N ASP A 232 -9.00 20.20 7.38
CA ASP A 232 -8.95 21.51 8.04
C ASP A 232 -7.56 21.92 8.53
N PHE A 233 -6.65 20.94 8.69
CA PHE A 233 -5.32 21.15 9.26
C PHE A 233 -4.20 20.75 8.29
N GLU A 234 -4.52 20.42 7.03
CA GLU A 234 -3.55 19.83 6.10
C GLU A 234 -2.79 18.66 6.75
N GLY A 235 -3.56 17.80 7.42
CA GLY A 235 -3.02 16.76 8.28
C GLY A 235 -2.43 15.60 7.48
N ILE A 236 -1.80 14.67 8.19
CA ILE A 236 -1.02 13.57 7.60
C ILE A 236 -1.50 12.20 8.05
N GLU A 237 -1.35 11.22 7.16
CA GLU A 237 -1.72 9.81 7.39
C GLU A 237 -0.47 8.93 7.47
N PHE A 238 -0.46 8.06 8.47
CA PHE A 238 0.57 7.02 8.64
C PHE A 238 -0.04 5.64 8.61
N PHE A 239 0.52 4.75 7.81
CA PHE A 239 0.12 3.36 7.71
C PHE A 239 1.28 2.46 8.15
N ALA A 240 1.16 1.85 9.32
CA ALA A 240 2.11 0.88 9.88
C ALA A 240 1.52 -0.53 9.76
N MET A 241 1.87 -1.30 8.75
CA MET A 241 1.10 -2.51 8.46
C MET A 241 1.91 -3.65 7.85
N THR A 242 1.36 -4.86 8.02
CA THR A 242 1.75 -6.04 7.26
C THR A 242 0.64 -6.31 6.24
N LEU A 243 0.97 -6.34 4.95
CA LEU A 243 0.01 -6.46 3.85
C LEU A 243 -0.52 -7.89 3.72
N LEU A 244 -1.31 -8.32 4.71
CA LEU A 244 -1.97 -9.63 4.76
C LEU A 244 -3.47 -9.56 4.43
N LYS A 245 -4.05 -8.37 4.53
CA LYS A 245 -5.48 -8.10 4.33
C LYS A 245 -5.64 -6.72 3.71
N GLU A 246 -6.84 -6.44 3.17
CA GLU A 246 -7.18 -5.13 2.63
C GLU A 246 -6.29 -4.72 1.44
N ALA A 247 -6.43 -5.46 0.33
CA ALA A 247 -5.68 -5.24 -0.92
C ALA A 247 -5.74 -3.81 -1.44
N TRP A 248 -6.85 -3.10 -1.19
CA TRP A 248 -7.05 -1.72 -1.63
C TRP A 248 -5.96 -0.76 -1.12
N VAL A 249 -5.32 -1.09 0.02
CA VAL A 249 -4.24 -0.24 0.55
C VAL A 249 -3.01 -0.28 -0.35
N GLU A 250 -2.68 -1.45 -0.91
CA GLU A 250 -1.60 -1.55 -1.88
C GLU A 250 -1.96 -0.84 -3.18
N GLU A 251 -3.20 -1.02 -3.63
CA GLU A 251 -3.69 -0.48 -4.89
C GLU A 251 -3.93 1.04 -4.83
N ASP A 252 -4.65 1.51 -3.81
CA ASP A 252 -5.14 2.90 -3.74
C ASP A 252 -4.20 3.84 -2.97
N ILE A 253 -3.27 3.30 -2.15
CA ILE A 253 -2.37 4.12 -1.32
C ILE A 253 -0.91 3.92 -1.71
N ILE A 254 -0.36 2.70 -1.63
CA ILE A 254 1.06 2.45 -1.87
C ILE A 254 1.43 2.75 -3.32
N ASN A 255 0.57 2.32 -4.25
CA ASN A 255 0.71 2.50 -5.69
C ASN A 255 -0.13 3.67 -6.22
N MET A 256 -0.41 4.68 -5.40
CA MET A 256 -1.15 5.86 -5.83
C MET A 256 -0.41 6.57 -6.95
N GLU A 257 -1.13 6.84 -8.04
CA GLU A 257 -0.60 7.47 -9.25
C GLU A 257 -1.44 8.71 -9.59
N LEU A 258 -0.80 9.71 -10.19
CA LEU A 258 -1.46 10.85 -10.80
C LEU A 258 -2.21 10.43 -12.08
N LEU A 259 -2.96 11.37 -12.66
CA LEU A 259 -3.73 11.13 -13.89
C LEU A 259 -2.87 10.71 -15.09
N ASP A 260 -1.60 11.07 -15.08
CA ASP A 260 -0.61 10.73 -16.13
C ASP A 260 0.11 9.40 -15.87
N GLY A 261 -0.25 8.69 -14.78
CA GLY A 261 0.36 7.41 -14.39
C GLY A 261 1.69 7.53 -13.65
N THR A 262 2.14 8.74 -13.33
CA THR A 262 3.31 8.94 -12.48
C THR A 262 2.96 8.70 -11.01
N PRO A 263 3.89 8.17 -10.18
CA PRO A 263 3.66 8.02 -8.75
C PRO A 263 3.29 9.36 -8.09
N ASP A 264 2.27 9.35 -7.25
CA ASP A 264 1.83 10.57 -6.57
C ASP A 264 2.95 11.08 -5.62
N PRO A 265 3.41 12.33 -5.79
CA PRO A 265 4.49 12.90 -4.99
C PRO A 265 4.13 13.02 -3.50
N CYS A 266 2.86 13.06 -3.12
CA CYS A 266 2.44 13.16 -1.72
C CYS A 266 2.64 11.84 -0.95
N VAL A 267 2.86 10.72 -1.62
CA VAL A 267 3.03 9.41 -1.00
C VAL A 267 4.50 9.07 -0.78
N PHE A 268 4.81 8.61 0.41
CA PHE A 268 6.05 7.90 0.72
C PHE A 268 5.73 6.47 1.11
N SER A 269 6.35 5.52 0.44
CA SER A 269 6.22 4.09 0.75
C SER A 269 7.58 3.47 1.05
N ALA A 270 7.67 2.77 2.16
CA ALA A 270 8.84 1.98 2.51
C ALA A 270 8.41 0.58 2.96
N THR A 271 8.99 -0.44 2.32
CA THR A 271 8.81 -1.83 2.70
C THR A 271 10.07 -2.33 3.38
N GLY A 272 9.93 -2.87 4.59
CA GLY A 272 11.04 -3.38 5.38
C GLY A 272 11.09 -4.91 5.42
N HIS A 273 12.28 -5.45 5.27
CA HIS A 273 12.60 -6.86 5.45
C HIS A 273 12.98 -7.13 6.91
N ILE A 274 12.65 -8.31 7.46
CA ILE A 274 12.94 -8.63 8.87
C ILE A 274 14.44 -8.54 9.20
N ASP A 275 15.32 -8.80 8.22
CA ASP A 275 16.77 -8.72 8.39
C ASP A 275 17.26 -7.31 8.72
N GLU A 276 16.53 -6.29 8.33
CA GLU A 276 16.85 -4.92 8.67
C GLU A 276 16.75 -4.64 10.17
N ASN A 277 16.09 -5.51 10.93
CA ASN A 277 15.96 -5.39 12.38
C ASN A 277 16.84 -6.40 13.16
N VAL A 278 17.54 -7.30 12.47
CA VAL A 278 18.50 -8.21 13.10
C VAL A 278 19.71 -7.43 13.63
N GLY A 279 20.04 -7.63 14.89
CA GLY A 279 21.07 -6.86 15.59
C GLY A 279 20.57 -5.56 16.24
N PHE A 280 19.37 -5.09 15.89
CA PHE A 280 18.72 -3.92 16.50
C PHE A 280 17.65 -4.35 17.52
N GLY A 281 16.53 -4.86 17.06
CA GLY A 281 15.40 -5.26 17.92
C GLY A 281 15.22 -6.76 18.08
N ILE A 282 15.81 -7.56 17.20
CA ILE A 282 15.73 -9.02 17.19
C ILE A 282 17.11 -9.67 17.00
N THR A 283 17.22 -10.94 17.37
CA THR A 283 18.41 -11.75 17.13
C THR A 283 18.24 -12.64 15.90
N GLN A 284 19.32 -13.02 15.22
CA GLN A 284 19.30 -13.98 14.12
C GLN A 284 18.61 -15.29 14.54
N LYS A 285 18.97 -15.84 15.71
CA LYS A 285 18.34 -17.05 16.26
C LYS A 285 16.83 -16.91 16.42
N GLY A 286 16.34 -15.74 16.85
CA GLY A 286 14.91 -15.46 16.99
C GLY A 286 14.19 -15.49 15.65
N LYS A 287 14.79 -14.85 14.62
CA LYS A 287 14.31 -14.89 13.23
C LYS A 287 14.23 -16.33 12.71
N ASP A 288 15.35 -17.09 12.83
CA ASP A 288 15.46 -18.45 12.29
C ASP A 288 14.41 -19.39 12.92
N ASN A 289 14.18 -19.25 14.22
CA ASN A 289 13.18 -20.04 14.93
C ASN A 289 11.76 -19.68 14.48
N PHE A 290 11.48 -18.41 14.24
CA PHE A 290 10.19 -17.95 13.74
C PHE A 290 9.93 -18.46 12.31
N ALA A 291 10.95 -18.42 11.45
CA ALA A 291 10.85 -18.81 10.04
C ALA A 291 10.54 -20.32 9.85
N LYS A 292 10.99 -21.19 10.76
CA LYS A 292 10.83 -22.66 10.64
C LYS A 292 9.38 -23.17 10.57
N GLY A 293 8.43 -22.42 11.11
CA GLY A 293 7.02 -22.83 11.16
C GLY A 293 6.15 -22.18 10.09
N LEU A 294 6.72 -21.42 9.15
CA LEU A 294 5.96 -20.67 8.16
C LEU A 294 5.80 -21.44 6.87
N THR A 295 4.61 -21.35 6.27
CA THR A 295 4.38 -21.76 4.88
C THR A 295 5.14 -20.81 3.94
N LYS A 296 5.25 -21.16 2.64
CA LYS A 296 5.93 -20.32 1.64
C LYS A 296 5.32 -18.90 1.58
N ASP A 297 4.01 -18.81 1.58
CA ASP A 297 3.29 -17.54 1.50
C ASP A 297 3.42 -16.72 2.79
N GLU A 298 3.34 -17.38 3.94
CA GLU A 298 3.58 -16.73 5.22
C GLU A 298 5.04 -16.26 5.36
N TYR A 299 5.99 -17.01 4.82
CA TYR A 299 7.39 -16.62 4.80
C TYR A 299 7.57 -15.34 3.97
N ALA A 300 7.05 -15.34 2.74
CA ALA A 300 7.11 -14.17 1.86
C ALA A 300 6.50 -12.91 2.53
N ALA A 301 5.36 -13.03 3.20
CA ALA A 301 4.71 -11.89 3.83
C ALA A 301 5.37 -11.48 5.16
N ARG A 302 5.78 -12.44 6.01
CA ARG A 302 6.20 -12.17 7.38
C ARG A 302 7.70 -12.00 7.55
N ILE A 303 8.50 -12.54 6.64
CA ILE A 303 9.97 -12.45 6.62
C ILE A 303 10.42 -11.48 5.54
N ASP A 304 9.99 -11.68 4.27
CA ASP A 304 10.43 -10.85 3.15
C ASP A 304 9.66 -9.52 3.07
N GLY A 305 8.53 -9.42 3.78
CA GLY A 305 7.71 -8.20 3.79
C GLY A 305 6.91 -8.01 2.51
N LEU A 306 6.82 -9.05 1.69
CA LEU A 306 6.02 -9.01 0.47
C LEU A 306 4.55 -9.01 0.80
N SER A 307 3.77 -8.33 -0.03
CA SER A 307 2.32 -8.37 0.10
C SER A 307 1.80 -9.80 -0.10
N ALA A 308 0.98 -10.28 0.83
CA ALA A 308 0.28 -11.56 0.64
C ALA A 308 -0.65 -11.54 -0.58
N PHE A 309 -0.92 -10.35 -1.10
CA PHE A 309 -1.71 -10.15 -2.31
C PHE A 309 -0.92 -10.39 -3.60
N ARG A 310 0.40 -10.46 -3.54
CA ARG A 310 1.25 -10.90 -4.66
C ARG A 310 1.39 -12.42 -4.70
N THR A 311 1.05 -13.12 -3.60
CA THR A 311 0.93 -14.58 -3.58
C THR A 311 -0.48 -14.95 -4.03
N GLY A 312 -0.58 -15.85 -5.01
CA GLY A 312 -1.86 -16.25 -5.59
C GLY A 312 -2.41 -15.33 -6.69
N LEU A 313 -1.62 -14.38 -7.21
CA LEU A 313 -1.97 -13.71 -8.46
C LEU A 313 -2.09 -14.73 -9.58
N LEU A 314 -3.17 -14.62 -10.34
CA LEU A 314 -3.46 -15.52 -11.46
C LEU A 314 -2.73 -15.09 -12.73
N LEU A 315 -2.45 -13.79 -12.87
CA LEU A 315 -1.77 -13.24 -14.03
C LEU A 315 -0.38 -12.71 -13.66
N GLU A 316 0.62 -13.07 -14.46
CA GLU A 316 2.02 -12.69 -14.30
C GLU A 316 2.31 -11.30 -14.91
N ILE A 317 1.51 -10.30 -14.52
CA ILE A 317 1.62 -8.95 -15.04
C ILE A 317 2.78 -8.20 -14.37
N ASP A 318 3.73 -7.77 -15.20
CA ASP A 318 4.74 -6.76 -14.87
C ASP A 318 4.31 -5.42 -15.47
N LYS A 319 3.92 -4.47 -14.62
CA LYS A 319 3.43 -3.15 -15.06
C LYS A 319 4.43 -2.42 -15.96
N SER A 320 5.71 -2.62 -15.77
CA SER A 320 6.76 -1.97 -16.59
C SER A 320 6.87 -2.51 -17.99
N LYS A 321 6.43 -3.76 -18.22
CA LYS A 321 6.51 -4.45 -19.50
C LYS A 321 5.17 -4.48 -20.25
N HIS A 322 4.09 -4.74 -19.51
CA HIS A 322 2.79 -5.04 -20.10
C HIS A 322 1.86 -3.83 -20.17
N TYR A 323 2.08 -2.78 -19.33
CA TYR A 323 1.30 -1.56 -19.38
C TYR A 323 2.04 -0.50 -20.19
N ILE A 324 1.44 -0.13 -21.32
CA ILE A 324 2.03 0.78 -22.29
C ILE A 324 1.20 2.06 -22.46
N GLU A 325 1.83 3.11 -22.93
CA GLU A 325 1.15 4.35 -23.26
C GLU A 325 0.21 4.14 -24.44
N ARG A 326 -0.94 4.82 -24.40
CA ARG A 326 -1.94 4.74 -25.45
C ARG A 326 -1.41 5.30 -26.78
N PHE A 327 -1.69 4.59 -27.84
CA PHE A 327 -1.55 5.05 -29.22
C PHE A 327 -2.85 4.83 -30.01
N ASN A 328 -2.93 5.35 -31.20
CA ASN A 328 -4.12 5.21 -32.05
C ASN A 328 -4.21 3.80 -32.63
N ILE A 329 -5.30 3.09 -32.33
CA ILE A 329 -5.60 1.78 -32.91
C ILE A 329 -5.84 1.96 -34.40
N GLN A 330 -5.22 1.12 -35.22
CA GLN A 330 -5.36 1.16 -36.68
C GLN A 330 -6.73 0.59 -37.07
N SER A 331 -7.40 1.23 -38.04
CA SER A 331 -8.76 0.86 -38.46
C SER A 331 -8.87 -0.56 -39.05
N HIS A 332 -7.76 -1.10 -39.54
CA HIS A 332 -7.70 -2.45 -40.12
C HIS A 332 -7.45 -3.55 -39.10
N TRP A 333 -7.10 -3.21 -37.86
CA TRP A 333 -6.91 -4.20 -36.79
C TRP A 333 -8.24 -4.84 -36.42
N MET A 334 -8.20 -6.14 -36.11
CA MET A 334 -9.39 -6.87 -35.68
C MET A 334 -9.69 -6.58 -34.21
N ILE A 335 -10.94 -6.25 -33.91
CA ILE A 335 -11.39 -5.92 -32.55
C ILE A 335 -12.39 -6.96 -32.08
N ASP A 336 -12.05 -7.67 -31.02
CA ASP A 336 -12.98 -8.52 -30.29
C ASP A 336 -13.50 -7.77 -29.06
N ILE A 337 -14.79 -7.95 -28.75
CA ILE A 337 -15.47 -7.23 -27.67
C ILE A 337 -16.04 -8.24 -26.69
N GLY A 338 -15.70 -8.11 -25.41
CA GLY A 338 -16.24 -8.93 -24.31
C GLY A 338 -17.21 -8.11 -23.46
N ILE A 339 -18.34 -8.72 -23.12
CA ILE A 339 -19.37 -8.13 -22.27
C ILE A 339 -19.59 -8.99 -21.05
N ASP A 340 -19.43 -8.42 -19.86
CA ASP A 340 -19.83 -9.03 -18.60
C ASP A 340 -21.06 -8.32 -18.04
N ILE A 341 -22.09 -9.10 -17.70
CA ILE A 341 -23.40 -8.59 -17.27
C ILE A 341 -23.49 -8.55 -15.76
N GLY A 342 -23.51 -7.34 -15.20
CA GLY A 342 -23.71 -7.11 -13.77
C GLY A 342 -25.14 -6.59 -13.48
N PRO A 343 -26.08 -7.42 -13.03
CA PRO A 343 -27.48 -7.02 -12.88
C PRO A 343 -27.71 -5.90 -11.85
N THR A 344 -26.79 -5.70 -10.92
CA THR A 344 -26.91 -4.68 -9.85
C THR A 344 -25.82 -3.61 -9.87
N LYS A 345 -24.72 -3.84 -10.60
CA LYS A 345 -23.53 -2.97 -10.57
C LYS A 345 -23.26 -2.23 -11.88
N GLY A 346 -24.09 -2.46 -12.89
CA GLY A 346 -23.78 -2.07 -14.27
C GLY A 346 -23.04 -3.18 -15.03
N HIS A 347 -22.73 -2.92 -16.28
CA HIS A 347 -22.16 -3.89 -17.23
C HIS A 347 -20.78 -3.42 -17.67
N ASP A 348 -19.83 -4.33 -17.72
CA ASP A 348 -18.45 -4.05 -18.07
C ASP A 348 -18.13 -4.59 -19.47
N ILE A 349 -17.54 -3.72 -20.31
CA ILE A 349 -17.18 -4.03 -21.69
C ILE A 349 -15.68 -3.86 -21.87
N LEU A 350 -15.03 -4.85 -22.45
CA LEU A 350 -13.60 -4.85 -22.75
C LEU A 350 -13.36 -5.05 -24.24
N TYR A 351 -12.42 -4.31 -24.80
CA TYR A 351 -12.05 -4.39 -26.21
C TYR A 351 -10.61 -4.89 -26.35
N LEU A 352 -10.42 -5.95 -27.11
CA LEU A 352 -9.13 -6.55 -27.43
C LEU A 352 -8.84 -6.38 -28.92
N ALA A 353 -7.80 -5.61 -29.24
CA ALA A 353 -7.32 -5.45 -30.60
C ALA A 353 -6.26 -6.50 -30.93
N THR A 354 -6.35 -7.12 -32.11
CA THR A 354 -5.32 -7.96 -32.69
C THR A 354 -4.70 -7.24 -33.88
N ALA A 355 -3.40 -6.95 -33.77
CA ALA A 355 -2.61 -6.25 -34.79
C ALA A 355 -2.12 -7.21 -35.87
N GLN A 356 -1.63 -6.65 -36.99
CA GLN A 356 -1.13 -7.41 -38.13
C GLN A 356 0.05 -8.34 -37.83
N ASP A 357 0.87 -7.98 -36.82
CA ASP A 357 1.99 -8.78 -36.34
C ASP A 357 1.57 -9.84 -35.30
N GLY A 358 0.28 -9.97 -35.01
CA GLY A 358 -0.28 -10.89 -34.04
C GLY A 358 -0.26 -10.41 -32.58
N LEU A 359 0.30 -9.23 -32.31
CA LEU A 359 0.28 -8.64 -30.97
C LEU A 359 -1.15 -8.24 -30.57
N LYS A 360 -1.47 -8.43 -29.31
CA LYS A 360 -2.79 -8.13 -28.76
C LYS A 360 -2.74 -6.95 -27.80
N TYR A 361 -3.75 -6.09 -27.88
CA TYR A 361 -3.84 -4.88 -27.06
C TYR A 361 -5.22 -4.76 -26.42
N VAL A 362 -5.27 -4.77 -25.09
CA VAL A 362 -6.47 -4.32 -24.38
C VAL A 362 -6.53 -2.81 -24.57
N CYS A 363 -7.47 -2.34 -25.40
CA CYS A 363 -7.42 -0.99 -25.94
C CYS A 363 -8.54 -0.06 -25.48
N PHE A 364 -9.71 -0.59 -25.10
CA PHE A 364 -10.82 0.19 -24.54
C PHE A 364 -11.51 -0.59 -23.44
N GLU A 365 -12.09 0.14 -22.49
CA GLU A 365 -12.98 -0.35 -21.44
C GLU A 365 -14.18 0.57 -21.32
N GLU A 366 -15.32 0.03 -20.94
CA GLU A 366 -16.53 0.80 -20.64
C GLU A 366 -17.27 0.19 -19.49
N HIS A 367 -17.86 1.04 -18.65
CA HIS A 367 -18.82 0.66 -17.64
C HIS A 367 -20.15 1.29 -17.99
N VAL A 368 -21.17 0.48 -18.27
CA VAL A 368 -22.46 0.94 -18.79
C VAL A 368 -23.57 0.61 -17.80
N ASN A 369 -24.32 1.63 -17.42
CA ASN A 369 -25.55 1.46 -16.64
C ASN A 369 -26.76 1.47 -17.60
N GLY A 370 -27.69 0.54 -17.39
CA GLY A 370 -28.88 0.45 -18.21
C GLY A 370 -29.24 -0.99 -18.58
N ASP A 371 -30.00 -1.16 -19.64
CA ASP A 371 -30.36 -2.48 -20.16
C ASP A 371 -29.49 -2.89 -21.36
N GLY A 372 -29.79 -4.05 -21.95
CA GLY A 372 -29.06 -4.55 -23.10
C GLY A 372 -28.98 -3.59 -24.29
N THR A 373 -29.98 -2.71 -24.46
CA THR A 373 -29.95 -1.69 -25.53
C THR A 373 -28.89 -0.64 -25.25
N ALA A 374 -28.74 -0.19 -24.00
CA ALA A 374 -27.70 0.77 -23.61
C ALA A 374 -26.29 0.21 -23.85
N ILE A 375 -26.08 -1.09 -23.61
CA ILE A 375 -24.82 -1.79 -23.88
C ILE A 375 -24.52 -1.72 -25.38
N ALA A 376 -25.48 -2.14 -26.24
CA ALA A 376 -25.31 -2.15 -27.67
C ALA A 376 -25.05 -0.74 -28.24
N ASP A 377 -25.78 0.27 -27.75
CA ASP A 377 -25.60 1.67 -28.16
C ASP A 377 -24.19 2.19 -27.82
N SER A 378 -23.63 1.81 -26.66
CA SER A 378 -22.27 2.16 -26.28
C SER A 378 -21.25 1.55 -27.25
N ILE A 379 -21.38 0.27 -27.57
CA ILE A 379 -20.53 -0.43 -28.53
C ILE A 379 -20.60 0.21 -29.90
N ILE A 380 -21.81 0.46 -30.42
CA ILE A 380 -22.02 1.10 -31.74
C ILE A 380 -21.40 2.49 -31.79
N LYS A 381 -21.62 3.29 -30.75
CA LYS A 381 -21.03 4.62 -30.64
C LYS A 381 -19.51 4.58 -30.67
N ARG A 382 -18.88 3.64 -29.96
CA ARG A 382 -17.44 3.47 -29.96
C ARG A 382 -16.91 2.98 -31.32
N LYS A 383 -17.55 1.95 -31.91
CA LYS A 383 -17.23 1.46 -33.26
C LYS A 383 -17.18 2.62 -34.24
N ASN A 384 -18.23 3.44 -34.28
CA ASN A 384 -18.34 4.56 -35.24
C ASN A 384 -17.33 5.67 -34.96
N ARG A 385 -17.10 6.00 -33.67
CA ARG A 385 -16.16 7.06 -33.27
C ARG A 385 -14.71 6.77 -33.68
N TYR A 386 -14.30 5.53 -33.59
CA TYR A 386 -12.92 5.11 -33.84
C TYR A 386 -12.77 4.28 -35.12
N SER A 387 -13.84 4.15 -35.91
CA SER A 387 -13.86 3.34 -37.15
C SER A 387 -13.32 1.92 -36.92
N LEU A 388 -13.79 1.27 -35.85
CA LEU A 388 -13.28 -0.04 -35.43
C LEU A 388 -13.78 -1.15 -36.37
N ARG A 389 -12.87 -2.03 -36.82
CA ARG A 389 -13.19 -3.29 -37.48
C ARG A 389 -13.55 -4.34 -36.41
N VAL A 390 -14.84 -4.37 -36.02
CA VAL A 390 -15.32 -5.35 -35.04
C VAL A 390 -15.37 -6.73 -35.69
N ASN A 391 -14.68 -7.68 -35.09
CA ASN A 391 -14.62 -9.07 -35.53
C ASN A 391 -15.71 -9.90 -34.84
N ARG A 392 -15.66 -9.97 -33.49
CA ARG A 392 -16.61 -10.75 -32.68
C ARG A 392 -17.07 -9.95 -31.46
N VAL A 393 -18.32 -10.19 -31.04
CA VAL A 393 -18.86 -9.67 -29.79
C VAL A 393 -19.31 -10.86 -28.96
N ILE A 394 -18.71 -11.05 -27.78
CA ILE A 394 -19.05 -12.15 -26.89
C ILE A 394 -19.64 -11.66 -25.58
N CYS A 395 -20.54 -12.44 -25.02
CA CYS A 395 -21.19 -12.12 -23.76
C CYS A 395 -21.24 -13.36 -22.85
N ASP A 396 -21.32 -13.16 -21.53
CA ASP A 396 -21.56 -14.28 -20.61
C ASP A 396 -22.87 -14.99 -20.97
N PRO A 397 -22.85 -16.33 -21.18
CA PRO A 397 -24.05 -17.09 -21.48
C PRO A 397 -25.17 -16.98 -20.44
N LEU A 398 -24.86 -16.59 -19.18
CA LEU A 398 -25.86 -16.38 -18.13
C LEU A 398 -26.85 -15.25 -18.51
N ALA A 399 -26.45 -14.31 -19.34
CA ALA A 399 -27.30 -13.23 -19.85
C ALA A 399 -28.57 -13.72 -20.59
N LYS A 400 -28.54 -14.97 -21.09
CA LYS A 400 -29.71 -15.60 -21.75
C LYS A 400 -30.83 -15.93 -20.77
N GLY A 401 -30.53 -16.17 -19.51
CA GLY A 401 -31.48 -16.50 -18.44
C GLY A 401 -32.09 -15.31 -17.72
N ASP A 402 -31.53 -14.13 -17.88
CA ASP A 402 -31.98 -12.91 -17.21
C ASP A 402 -33.15 -12.28 -17.99
N LYS A 403 -34.35 -12.58 -17.54
CA LYS A 403 -35.59 -12.01 -18.12
C LYS A 403 -36.01 -10.79 -17.33
N THR A 404 -35.57 -9.62 -17.74
CA THR A 404 -36.12 -8.33 -17.36
C THR A 404 -37.14 -7.92 -18.43
N ASN A 405 -38.42 -8.00 -18.14
CA ASN A 405 -39.53 -7.80 -19.10
C ASN A 405 -39.68 -8.95 -20.15
N GLU A 406 -40.22 -8.64 -21.33
CA GLU A 406 -40.52 -9.62 -22.38
C GLU A 406 -39.25 -10.23 -23.03
N ASN A 407 -38.12 -9.50 -23.05
CA ASN A 407 -36.87 -9.94 -23.67
C ASN A 407 -35.73 -10.00 -22.64
N SER A 408 -34.86 -11.01 -22.73
CA SER A 408 -33.64 -11.12 -21.93
C SER A 408 -32.64 -10.01 -22.28
N THR A 409 -31.68 -9.72 -21.37
CA THR A 409 -30.59 -8.79 -21.66
C THR A 409 -29.82 -9.18 -22.92
N TRP A 410 -29.58 -10.47 -23.10
CA TRP A 410 -28.97 -11.03 -24.30
C TRP A 410 -29.74 -10.66 -25.58
N GLU A 411 -31.06 -10.92 -25.61
CA GLU A 411 -31.91 -10.65 -26.79
C GLU A 411 -31.92 -9.16 -27.16
N LYS A 412 -31.92 -8.28 -26.16
CA LYS A 412 -31.87 -6.83 -26.41
C LYS A 412 -30.55 -6.40 -27.06
N ILE A 413 -29.42 -6.94 -26.56
CA ILE A 413 -28.10 -6.68 -27.14
C ILE A 413 -28.05 -7.20 -28.58
N ASP A 414 -28.43 -8.45 -28.79
CA ASP A 414 -28.35 -9.13 -30.08
C ASP A 414 -29.21 -8.43 -31.15
N ILE A 415 -30.45 -8.08 -30.84
CA ILE A 415 -31.35 -7.34 -31.74
C ILE A 415 -30.75 -5.99 -32.15
N ALA A 416 -30.12 -5.26 -31.21
CA ALA A 416 -29.55 -3.97 -31.49
C ALA A 416 -28.25 -4.07 -32.30
N LEU A 417 -27.37 -5.03 -31.99
CA LEU A 417 -26.10 -5.23 -32.69
C LEU A 417 -26.31 -5.77 -34.13
N ASN A 418 -27.29 -6.67 -34.34
CA ASN A 418 -27.58 -7.25 -35.66
C ASN A 418 -27.95 -6.18 -36.70
N ARG A 419 -28.52 -5.07 -36.30
CA ARG A 419 -28.82 -3.92 -37.20
C ARG A 419 -27.54 -3.23 -37.73
N HIS A 420 -26.41 -3.52 -37.12
CA HIS A 420 -25.08 -2.96 -37.46
C HIS A 420 -24.10 -4.06 -37.90
N GLU A 421 -24.63 -5.21 -38.35
CA GLU A 421 -23.84 -6.34 -38.86
C GLU A 421 -22.86 -6.91 -37.81
N MET A 422 -23.21 -6.81 -36.52
CA MET A 422 -22.47 -7.41 -35.42
C MET A 422 -23.34 -8.50 -34.78
N TYR A 423 -22.74 -9.66 -34.50
CA TYR A 423 -23.46 -10.81 -33.95
C TYR A 423 -22.95 -11.15 -32.57
N LEU A 424 -23.89 -11.41 -31.64
CA LEU A 424 -23.57 -11.73 -30.27
C LEU A 424 -23.32 -13.25 -30.11
N GLU A 425 -22.16 -13.61 -29.64
CA GLU A 425 -21.76 -14.99 -29.37
C GLU A 425 -21.65 -15.26 -27.87
N ALA A 426 -21.79 -16.54 -27.49
CA ALA A 426 -21.59 -16.96 -26.10
C ALA A 426 -20.10 -17.13 -25.81
N GLY A 427 -19.60 -16.45 -24.78
CA GLY A 427 -18.22 -16.60 -24.30
C GLY A 427 -17.96 -17.98 -23.69
N CYS A 428 -16.74 -18.47 -23.86
CA CYS A 428 -16.27 -19.68 -23.18
C CYS A 428 -16.23 -19.49 -21.67
N LYS A 429 -16.47 -20.57 -20.90
CA LYS A 429 -16.42 -20.52 -19.42
C LYS A 429 -15.21 -21.25 -18.82
N ASP A 430 -14.29 -21.69 -19.64
CA ASP A 430 -13.08 -22.36 -19.16
C ASP A 430 -12.07 -21.32 -18.67
N LYS A 431 -12.23 -20.98 -17.39
CA LYS A 431 -11.44 -19.93 -16.74
C LYS A 431 -9.98 -20.36 -16.57
N ASP A 432 -9.73 -21.63 -16.28
CA ASP A 432 -8.38 -22.13 -16.02
C ASP A 432 -7.54 -22.10 -17.31
N ASP A 433 -8.11 -22.58 -18.42
CA ASP A 433 -7.46 -22.48 -19.74
C ASP A 433 -7.26 -21.04 -20.17
N GLY A 434 -8.21 -20.16 -19.89
CA GLY A 434 -8.09 -18.73 -20.17
C GLY A 434 -6.97 -18.04 -19.39
N ILE A 435 -6.78 -18.38 -18.12
CA ILE A 435 -5.68 -17.87 -17.30
C ILE A 435 -4.33 -18.37 -17.85
N ILE A 436 -4.25 -19.64 -18.22
CA ILE A 436 -3.03 -20.20 -18.81
C ILE A 436 -2.68 -19.47 -20.11
N GLU A 437 -3.68 -19.24 -20.97
CA GLU A 437 -3.44 -18.59 -22.26
C GLU A 437 -3.08 -17.10 -22.12
N ILE A 438 -3.69 -16.38 -21.18
CA ILE A 438 -3.25 -15.00 -20.87
C ILE A 438 -1.78 -15.00 -20.43
N ASN A 439 -1.38 -15.91 -19.53
CA ASN A 439 0.00 -15.97 -19.06
C ASN A 439 0.98 -16.38 -20.16
N ASN A 440 0.57 -17.24 -21.10
CA ASN A 440 1.35 -17.56 -22.29
C ASN A 440 1.61 -16.30 -23.15
N LEU A 441 0.60 -15.45 -23.33
CA LEU A 441 0.72 -14.21 -24.08
C LEU A 441 1.54 -13.15 -23.33
N LEU A 442 1.51 -13.14 -21.99
CA LEU A 442 2.34 -12.27 -21.17
C LEU A 442 3.82 -12.70 -21.19
N ASN A 443 4.11 -14.00 -21.23
CA ASN A 443 5.45 -14.59 -21.09
C ASN A 443 5.89 -15.37 -22.33
N THR A 444 6.07 -14.70 -23.46
CA THR A 444 6.51 -15.37 -24.71
C THR A 444 7.98 -15.79 -24.71
N VAL A 445 8.33 -16.72 -25.60
CA VAL A 445 9.60 -17.46 -25.66
C VAL A 445 10.87 -16.58 -25.70
N ASN A 446 10.79 -15.30 -25.98
CA ASN A 446 11.93 -14.37 -26.01
C ASN A 446 11.81 -13.25 -24.97
N ASN A 447 11.02 -13.42 -23.93
CA ASN A 447 10.72 -12.37 -22.93
C ASN A 447 10.06 -11.10 -23.52
N MET A 448 9.50 -11.18 -24.73
CA MET A 448 8.71 -10.11 -25.34
C MET A 448 7.23 -10.48 -25.19
N PRO A 449 6.42 -9.65 -24.51
CA PRO A 449 4.99 -9.91 -24.38
C PRO A 449 4.28 -9.89 -25.74
N ALA A 450 3.27 -10.73 -25.91
CA ALA A 450 2.33 -10.68 -27.01
C ALA A 450 1.00 -10.02 -26.62
N LEU A 451 0.80 -9.73 -25.33
CA LEU A 451 -0.37 -9.03 -24.81
C LEU A 451 0.04 -7.78 -24.04
N TYR A 452 -0.54 -6.66 -24.42
CA TYR A 452 -0.34 -5.36 -23.80
C TYR A 452 -1.67 -4.76 -23.34
N VAL A 453 -1.63 -3.89 -22.33
CA VAL A 453 -2.78 -3.17 -21.79
C VAL A 453 -2.45 -1.68 -21.79
N PHE A 454 -3.36 -0.85 -22.30
CA PHE A 454 -3.16 0.58 -22.23
C PHE A 454 -3.27 1.09 -20.79
N ARG A 455 -2.29 1.89 -20.38
CA ARG A 455 -2.12 2.34 -18.99
C ARG A 455 -3.28 3.21 -18.49
N ASP A 456 -3.95 3.91 -19.36
CA ASP A 456 -5.09 4.78 -19.05
C ASP A 456 -6.42 4.04 -18.82
N LEU A 457 -6.44 2.70 -19.00
CA LEU A 457 -7.58 1.85 -18.68
C LEU A 457 -7.59 1.55 -17.18
N ARG A 458 -8.29 2.37 -16.40
CA ARG A 458 -8.21 2.35 -14.93
C ARG A 458 -8.86 1.11 -14.31
N ILE A 459 -9.96 0.64 -14.89
CA ILE A 459 -10.69 -0.52 -14.37
C ILE A 459 -9.92 -1.80 -14.74
N ALA A 460 -9.60 -1.98 -16.02
CA ALA A 460 -8.90 -3.16 -16.51
C ALA A 460 -7.51 -3.31 -15.88
N THR A 461 -6.69 -2.25 -15.85
CA THR A 461 -5.35 -2.31 -15.25
C THR A 461 -5.38 -2.70 -13.78
N LYS A 462 -6.37 -2.21 -13.03
CA LYS A 462 -6.54 -2.50 -11.61
C LYS A 462 -7.04 -3.93 -11.39
N GLN A 463 -8.08 -4.36 -12.10
CA GLN A 463 -8.67 -5.68 -11.96
C GLN A 463 -7.71 -6.78 -12.40
N LEU A 464 -7.06 -6.62 -13.56
CA LEU A 464 -6.11 -7.60 -14.09
C LEU A 464 -4.89 -7.78 -13.18
N PHE A 465 -4.34 -6.68 -12.67
CA PHE A 465 -3.21 -6.74 -11.73
C PHE A 465 -3.58 -7.35 -10.38
N GLY A 466 -4.84 -7.20 -9.96
CA GLY A 466 -5.33 -7.68 -8.67
C GLY A 466 -6.00 -9.06 -8.70
N TRP A 467 -6.16 -9.69 -9.87
CA TRP A 467 -6.89 -10.95 -9.98
C TRP A 467 -6.14 -12.11 -9.33
N ARG A 468 -6.83 -12.81 -8.42
CA ARG A 468 -6.15 -13.76 -7.53
C ARG A 468 -6.99 -14.96 -7.11
N GLU A 469 -6.29 -15.99 -6.70
CA GLU A 469 -6.83 -17.12 -5.97
C GLU A 469 -6.65 -16.91 -4.45
N VAL A 470 -7.69 -17.18 -3.69
CA VAL A 470 -7.66 -17.13 -2.22
C VAL A 470 -8.14 -18.47 -1.68
N LYS A 471 -7.26 -19.21 -1.02
CA LYS A 471 -7.55 -20.54 -0.45
C LYS A 471 -8.10 -21.55 -1.47
N GLY A 472 -7.53 -21.59 -2.64
CA GLY A 472 -7.96 -22.49 -3.71
C GLY A 472 -9.22 -22.05 -4.46
N ILE A 473 -9.68 -20.81 -4.27
CA ILE A 473 -10.87 -20.27 -4.93
C ILE A 473 -10.49 -18.96 -5.62
N ILE A 474 -10.76 -18.87 -6.92
CA ILE A 474 -10.58 -17.63 -7.69
C ILE A 474 -11.54 -16.57 -7.15
N SER A 475 -11.00 -15.38 -6.82
CA SER A 475 -11.79 -14.27 -6.30
C SER A 475 -12.79 -13.78 -7.35
N LYS A 476 -14.05 -13.65 -6.91
CA LYS A 476 -15.14 -13.06 -7.71
C LYS A 476 -15.36 -11.57 -7.39
N LYS A 477 -14.42 -10.93 -6.76
CA LYS A 477 -14.51 -9.52 -6.40
C LYS A 477 -13.70 -8.69 -7.39
N ASN A 478 -14.38 -7.80 -8.12
CA ASN A 478 -13.77 -6.94 -9.14
C ASN A 478 -13.01 -7.78 -10.20
N ASP A 479 -13.67 -8.75 -10.80
CA ASP A 479 -13.10 -9.63 -11.82
C ASP A 479 -13.78 -9.52 -13.20
N ASP A 480 -14.70 -8.57 -13.35
CA ASP A 480 -15.50 -8.39 -14.56
C ASP A 480 -14.64 -8.19 -15.82
N MET A 481 -13.57 -7.37 -15.72
CA MET A 481 -12.61 -7.19 -16.83
C MET A 481 -11.72 -8.41 -17.05
N CYS A 482 -11.42 -9.16 -15.99
CA CYS A 482 -10.69 -10.42 -16.06
C CYS A 482 -11.53 -11.50 -16.75
N GLU A 483 -12.82 -11.57 -16.40
CA GLU A 483 -13.80 -12.45 -17.04
C GLU A 483 -13.91 -12.17 -18.54
N ASN A 484 -13.95 -10.90 -18.92
CA ASN A 484 -13.95 -10.51 -20.31
C ASN A 484 -12.64 -10.88 -21.01
N LEU A 485 -11.48 -10.60 -20.40
CA LEU A 485 -10.20 -10.84 -21.03
C LEU A 485 -9.95 -12.32 -21.32
N TYR A 486 -10.19 -13.22 -20.33
CA TYR A 486 -9.94 -14.65 -20.57
C TYR A 486 -10.86 -15.21 -21.66
N ARG A 487 -12.12 -14.78 -21.72
CA ARG A 487 -13.06 -15.18 -22.78
C ARG A 487 -12.58 -14.70 -24.15
N LEU A 488 -12.10 -13.46 -24.24
CA LEU A 488 -11.57 -12.88 -25.49
C LEU A 488 -10.30 -13.59 -25.97
N VAL A 489 -9.40 -13.90 -25.06
CA VAL A 489 -8.15 -14.59 -25.41
C VAL A 489 -8.43 -16.01 -25.89
N LEU A 490 -9.38 -16.71 -25.28
CA LEU A 490 -9.80 -18.05 -25.71
C LEU A 490 -10.47 -18.11 -27.09
N LEU A 491 -10.83 -16.97 -27.69
CA LEU A 491 -11.27 -16.92 -29.09
C LEU A 491 -10.16 -17.32 -30.06
N GLY A 492 -8.90 -17.15 -29.66
CA GLY A 492 -7.74 -17.45 -30.49
C GLY A 492 -7.68 -16.60 -31.78
N THR A 493 -8.25 -15.38 -31.76
CA THR A 493 -8.31 -14.52 -32.95
C THR A 493 -6.93 -14.26 -33.50
N GLU A 494 -6.72 -14.62 -34.77
CA GLU A 494 -5.56 -14.28 -35.56
C GLU A 494 -5.91 -13.13 -36.52
N TYR A 495 -4.93 -12.34 -36.90
CA TYR A 495 -5.16 -11.24 -37.85
C TYR A 495 -5.43 -11.77 -39.26
N GLU A 496 -6.50 -11.29 -39.88
CA GLU A 496 -6.85 -11.60 -41.24
C GLU A 496 -6.83 -10.30 -42.10
N GLU A 497 -6.11 -10.32 -43.23
CA GLU A 497 -6.14 -9.21 -44.16
C GLU A 497 -7.52 -9.07 -44.79
N GLU A 498 -8.00 -7.86 -44.90
CA GLU A 498 -9.24 -7.55 -45.62
C GLU A 498 -8.95 -7.66 -47.13
N TYR A 499 -9.37 -8.73 -47.75
CA TYR A 499 -9.30 -8.86 -49.21
C TYR A 499 -10.28 -7.86 -49.81
N GLN A 500 -9.75 -6.78 -50.41
CA GLN A 500 -10.53 -5.96 -51.32
C GLN A 500 -10.76 -6.80 -52.57
N ILE A 501 -11.98 -7.30 -52.73
CA ILE A 501 -12.39 -7.88 -54.02
C ILE A 501 -12.46 -6.69 -54.98
N GLU A 502 -11.39 -6.51 -55.80
CA GLU A 502 -11.47 -5.64 -56.94
C GLU A 502 -12.51 -6.24 -57.89
N TYR A 503 -13.71 -5.68 -57.88
CA TYR A 503 -14.67 -5.95 -58.92
C TYR A 503 -14.11 -5.37 -60.22
N GLU A 504 -13.48 -6.22 -61.04
CA GLU A 504 -13.24 -5.88 -62.45
C GLU A 504 -14.57 -5.53 -63.08
N ALA A 505 -14.75 -4.29 -63.42
CA ALA A 505 -15.92 -3.85 -64.17
C ALA A 505 -16.06 -4.68 -65.44
N PRO A 506 -17.24 -5.23 -65.74
CA PRO A 506 -17.41 -6.06 -66.90
C PRO A 506 -16.99 -5.28 -68.18
N VAL A 507 -16.01 -5.82 -68.89
CA VAL A 507 -15.53 -5.27 -70.15
C VAL A 507 -16.71 -5.19 -71.10
N GLN A 508 -17.19 -3.95 -71.40
CA GLN A 508 -18.17 -3.72 -72.43
C GLN A 508 -17.53 -4.10 -73.78
N ARG A 509 -17.85 -5.29 -74.32
CA ARG A 509 -17.55 -5.66 -75.66
C ARG A 509 -18.35 -4.78 -76.63
N SER A 510 -17.71 -3.82 -77.27
CA SER A 510 -18.31 -3.06 -78.35
C SER A 510 -18.56 -4.00 -79.54
N VAL A 511 -19.84 -4.27 -79.82
CA VAL A 511 -20.27 -4.98 -81.03
C VAL A 511 -20.17 -3.98 -82.15
N SER A 512 -19.09 -4.08 -82.90
CA SER A 512 -18.96 -3.36 -84.21
C SER A 512 -19.90 -4.03 -85.24
N GLY A 513 -21.10 -3.44 -85.43
CA GLY A 513 -21.98 -3.82 -86.53
C GLY A 513 -21.40 -3.48 -87.91
N ARG A 514 -21.02 -4.48 -88.67
CA ARG A 514 -20.78 -4.34 -90.10
C ARG A 514 -22.12 -4.05 -90.77
N ARG A 515 -22.29 -2.87 -91.29
CA ARG A 515 -23.29 -2.56 -92.30
C ARG A 515 -22.80 -3.09 -93.65
N THR A 516 -23.39 -4.14 -94.14
CA THR A 516 -23.33 -4.54 -95.52
C THR A 516 -24.38 -3.71 -96.29
N GLY A 517 -23.95 -2.81 -97.16
CA GLY A 517 -24.79 -2.15 -98.12
C GLY A 517 -25.01 -2.98 -99.34
N TYR A 518 -26.25 -3.05 -99.76
CA TYR A 518 -26.62 -3.42 -101.09
C TYR A 518 -27.63 -2.42 -101.60
N GLY A 519 -27.43 -1.97 -102.76
CA GLY A 519 -28.35 -1.23 -103.58
C GLY A 519 -27.84 0.06 -104.10
#